data_6249e93bbb360716e19c6d5d795c02b2
#
_entry.id   6249e93bbb360716e19c6d5d795c02b2
#
_cell.length_a   1.000
_cell.length_b   1.000
_cell.length_c   1.000
_cell.angle_alpha   90.00
_cell.angle_beta   90.00
_cell.angle_gamma   90.00
#
_symmetry.space_group_name_H-M   'P 1'
#
loop_
_entity.id
_entity.type
_entity.pdbx_description
1 polymer ?
#
loop_
_entity_poly.entity_id
_entity_poly.type
_entity_poly.pdbx_seq_one_letter_code
_entity_poly.pdbx_strand_id
1 'polypeptide(L)'
;MILIHFDIIFNLLLKNIIMENRESNQHVQVPNKMADHNLTPRDQYIYSVIKSHDGKAGCFPSLKTISTEADCSVNTVRKSITALETAGYISTKKVGRQQYYFFSKYKKFEPISPEFLRNKDLSVKEKSYIIASQQYMYKDTENYGKVSLPMKQLSKLINMPETTIHDCNTSLKNKGFLTEVFNKSIELDGTGVKTRTKVFYLTKMGQAIIWKLKDHEDRINKNTQDISNIKNKMEEMEKKLQEQQKLIDKLLDERVKDKNPNYNIITL
;
A
#
# COMPACT_ATOMS: atom_id res chain seq x y z
N MET A 1 9.27 36.80 18.22
CA MET A 1 9.90 36.58 16.88
C MET A 1 10.53 35.21 16.74
N ILE A 2 11.16 34.63 17.76
CA ILE A 2 11.81 33.29 17.74
C ILE A 2 10.78 32.13 17.61
N LEU A 3 9.64 32.21 18.29
CA LEU A 3 8.58 31.18 18.24
C LEU A 3 7.99 31.00 16.84
N ILE A 4 7.78 32.08 16.09
CA ILE A 4 7.20 32.03 14.74
C ILE A 4 8.17 31.32 13.75
N HIS A 5 9.49 31.49 13.94
CA HIS A 5 10.48 30.81 13.11
C HIS A 5 10.55 29.31 13.39
N PHE A 6 10.29 28.89 14.62
CA PHE A 6 10.30 27.48 15.02
C PHE A 6 9.13 26.70 14.41
N ASP A 7 7.92 27.30 14.42
CA ASP A 7 6.74 26.69 13.79
C ASP A 7 6.89 26.55 12.28
N ILE A 8 7.52 27.52 11.62
CA ILE A 8 7.77 27.45 10.17
C ILE A 8 8.77 26.35 9.84
N ILE A 9 9.87 26.23 10.60
CA ILE A 9 10.90 25.19 10.39
C ILE A 9 10.31 23.81 10.71
N PHE A 10 9.53 23.67 11.79
CA PHE A 10 8.87 22.42 12.16
C PHE A 10 7.87 21.98 11.10
N ASN A 11 7.03 22.89 10.61
CA ASN A 11 6.08 22.59 9.54
C ASN A 11 6.75 22.24 8.20
N LEU A 12 7.88 22.85 7.89
CA LEU A 12 8.71 22.52 6.72
C LEU A 12 9.36 21.13 6.86
N LEU A 13 9.91 20.80 8.03
CA LEU A 13 10.48 19.48 8.33
C LEU A 13 9.40 18.40 8.31
N LEU A 14 8.24 18.64 8.93
CA LEU A 14 7.09 17.74 8.92
C LEU A 14 6.59 17.52 7.48
N LYS A 15 6.52 18.58 6.69
CA LYS A 15 6.11 18.53 5.28
C LYS A 15 7.11 17.74 4.42
N ASN A 16 8.41 17.88 4.66
CA ASN A 16 9.45 17.09 3.97
C ASN A 16 9.41 15.62 4.36
N ILE A 17 9.27 15.29 5.66
CA ILE A 17 9.13 13.92 6.16
C ILE A 17 7.85 13.26 5.58
N ILE A 18 6.73 14.00 5.52
CA ILE A 18 5.48 13.52 4.93
C ILE A 18 5.61 13.34 3.40
N MET A 19 6.36 14.21 2.72
CA MET A 19 6.57 14.13 1.27
C MET A 19 7.53 12.99 0.89
N GLU A 20 8.64 12.79 1.60
CA GLU A 20 9.54 11.64 1.41
C GLU A 20 8.83 10.31 1.68
N ASN A 21 7.99 10.22 2.70
CA ASN A 21 7.18 9.04 2.97
C ASN A 21 6.06 8.81 1.94
N ARG A 22 5.57 9.83 1.24
CA ARG A 22 4.57 9.67 0.17
C ARG A 22 5.14 9.11 -1.13
N GLU A 23 6.41 9.35 -1.45
CA GLU A 23 7.01 8.85 -2.68
C GLU A 23 7.38 7.35 -2.62
N SER A 24 7.63 6.80 -1.41
CA SER A 24 7.96 5.38 -1.23
C SER A 24 6.74 4.46 -1.05
N ASN A 25 5.51 4.98 -0.94
CA ASN A 25 4.31 4.26 -0.49
C ASN A 25 3.19 4.17 -1.53
N GLN A 26 3.46 4.33 -2.82
CA GLN A 26 2.43 4.16 -3.84
C GLN A 26 2.15 2.67 -4.07
N HIS A 27 1.17 2.13 -3.32
CA HIS A 27 0.58 0.84 -3.67
C HIS A 27 -0.31 1.00 -4.90
N VAL A 28 -0.21 0.05 -5.80
CA VAL A 28 -1.13 -0.08 -6.92
C VAL A 28 -2.46 -0.61 -6.40
N GLN A 29 -3.52 0.17 -6.56
CA GLN A 29 -4.87 -0.22 -6.15
C GLN A 29 -5.54 -1.03 -7.27
N VAL A 30 -5.82 -2.30 -7.01
CA VAL A 30 -6.50 -3.18 -7.97
C VAL A 30 -7.95 -3.36 -7.53
N PRO A 31 -8.92 -2.96 -8.36
CA PRO A 31 -10.34 -3.11 -8.01
C PRO A 31 -10.72 -4.56 -7.77
N ASN A 32 -11.59 -4.79 -6.77
CA ASN A 32 -12.15 -6.12 -6.51
C ASN A 32 -13.20 -6.50 -7.57
N LYS A 33 -13.46 -7.80 -7.74
CA LYS A 33 -14.51 -8.33 -8.59
C LYS A 33 -14.37 -8.02 -10.08
N MET A 34 -13.16 -7.77 -10.56
CA MET A 34 -12.93 -7.55 -11.99
C MET A 34 -13.36 -8.76 -12.85
N ALA A 35 -13.26 -9.98 -12.32
CA ALA A 35 -13.71 -11.19 -12.99
C ALA A 35 -15.24 -11.22 -13.22
N ASP A 36 -16.05 -10.55 -12.40
CA ASP A 36 -17.51 -10.44 -12.58
C ASP A 36 -17.86 -9.71 -13.89
N HIS A 37 -16.92 -8.94 -14.45
CA HIS A 37 -17.02 -8.24 -15.73
C HIS A 37 -16.28 -8.95 -16.86
N ASN A 38 -16.13 -10.29 -16.76
CA ASN A 38 -15.46 -11.16 -17.72
C ASN A 38 -13.97 -10.86 -17.96
N LEU A 39 -13.32 -10.10 -17.06
CA LEU A 39 -11.90 -9.85 -17.14
C LEU A 39 -11.10 -11.06 -16.65
N THR A 40 -10.08 -11.42 -17.41
CA THR A 40 -9.18 -12.50 -17.03
C THR A 40 -8.18 -12.03 -15.96
N PRO A 41 -7.54 -12.94 -15.21
CA PRO A 41 -6.45 -12.58 -14.31
C PRO A 41 -5.29 -11.82 -14.99
N ARG A 42 -5.05 -12.10 -16.28
CA ARG A 42 -4.07 -11.37 -17.07
C ARG A 42 -4.48 -9.91 -17.31
N ASP A 43 -5.75 -9.64 -17.54
CA ASP A 43 -6.26 -8.29 -17.72
C ASP A 43 -6.10 -7.47 -16.42
N GLN A 44 -6.35 -8.11 -15.27
CA GLN A 44 -6.14 -7.53 -13.95
C GLN A 44 -4.64 -7.23 -13.70
N TYR A 45 -3.75 -8.13 -14.12
CA TYR A 45 -2.31 -7.91 -14.04
C TYR A 45 -1.87 -6.75 -14.94
N ILE A 46 -2.34 -6.69 -16.20
CA ILE A 46 -2.03 -5.59 -17.13
C ILE A 46 -2.60 -4.26 -16.60
N TYR A 47 -3.81 -4.26 -16.04
CA TYR A 47 -4.34 -3.10 -15.32
C TYR A 47 -3.37 -2.61 -14.24
N SER A 48 -2.85 -3.54 -13.42
CA SER A 48 -1.93 -3.22 -12.33
C SER A 48 -0.61 -2.64 -12.85
N VAL A 49 -0.08 -3.18 -13.95
CA VAL A 49 1.13 -2.65 -14.59
C VAL A 49 0.88 -1.23 -15.12
N ILE A 50 -0.24 -0.98 -15.81
CA ILE A 50 -0.57 0.37 -16.28
C ILE A 50 -0.74 1.33 -15.09
N LYS A 51 -1.48 0.91 -14.05
CA LYS A 51 -1.74 1.71 -12.86
C LYS A 51 -0.48 2.03 -12.06
N SER A 52 0.56 1.21 -12.12
CA SER A 52 1.86 1.49 -11.47
C SER A 52 2.58 2.70 -12.05
N HIS A 53 2.19 3.15 -13.25
CA HIS A 53 2.69 4.38 -13.88
C HIS A 53 1.84 5.62 -13.58
N ASP A 54 0.79 5.49 -12.77
CA ASP A 54 -0.09 6.61 -12.42
C ASP A 54 0.60 7.52 -11.39
N GLY A 55 1.05 8.67 -11.83
CA GLY A 55 1.77 9.66 -11.04
C GLY A 55 1.15 11.05 -11.10
N LYS A 56 1.82 12.02 -10.50
CA LYS A 56 1.37 13.43 -10.47
C LYS A 56 1.19 14.04 -11.86
N ALA A 57 1.98 13.58 -12.84
CA ALA A 57 1.91 14.03 -14.24
C ALA A 57 0.84 13.28 -15.06
N GLY A 58 0.15 12.31 -14.48
CA GLY A 58 -0.79 11.42 -15.13
C GLY A 58 -0.16 10.07 -15.52
N CYS A 59 -0.96 9.21 -16.15
CA CYS A 59 -0.57 7.87 -16.57
C CYS A 59 -0.51 7.80 -18.10
N PHE A 60 0.69 7.61 -18.67
CA PHE A 60 0.89 7.57 -20.13
C PHE A 60 2.01 6.61 -20.59
N PRO A 61 2.14 5.39 -20.02
CA PRO A 61 3.13 4.43 -20.51
C PRO A 61 2.83 4.03 -21.96
N SER A 62 3.88 3.83 -22.75
CA SER A 62 3.73 3.33 -24.13
C SER A 62 3.29 1.86 -24.11
N LEU A 63 2.63 1.39 -25.19
CA LEU A 63 2.29 -0.02 -25.35
C LEU A 63 3.53 -0.92 -25.26
N LYS A 64 4.69 -0.44 -25.76
CA LYS A 64 5.95 -1.17 -25.66
C LYS A 64 6.44 -1.27 -24.22
N THR A 65 6.34 -0.17 -23.46
CA THR A 65 6.68 -0.17 -22.01
C THR A 65 5.84 -1.17 -21.26
N ILE A 66 4.51 -1.12 -21.42
CA ILE A 66 3.58 -2.06 -20.78
C ILE A 66 3.90 -3.50 -21.20
N SER A 67 4.12 -3.75 -22.49
CA SER A 67 4.45 -5.07 -23.04
C SER A 67 5.75 -5.64 -22.43
N THR A 68 6.77 -4.81 -22.29
CA THR A 68 8.06 -5.21 -21.70
C THR A 68 7.91 -5.51 -20.21
N GLU A 69 7.23 -4.66 -19.46
CA GLU A 69 7.05 -4.84 -18.01
C GLU A 69 6.09 -5.98 -17.67
N ALA A 70 5.05 -6.17 -18.50
CA ALA A 70 4.09 -7.25 -18.34
C ALA A 70 4.57 -8.59 -18.92
N ASP A 71 5.77 -8.63 -19.51
CA ASP A 71 6.32 -9.82 -20.20
C ASP A 71 5.30 -10.49 -21.12
N CYS A 72 4.71 -9.70 -22.02
CA CYS A 72 3.72 -10.19 -22.97
C CYS A 72 3.76 -9.39 -24.31
N SER A 73 3.13 -9.91 -25.36
CA SER A 73 3.12 -9.24 -26.65
C SER A 73 2.31 -7.93 -26.61
N VAL A 74 2.68 -6.95 -27.44
CA VAL A 74 1.92 -5.70 -27.63
C VAL A 74 0.44 -5.99 -28.02
N ASN A 75 0.19 -7.06 -28.79
CA ASN A 75 -1.17 -7.46 -29.14
C ASN A 75 -1.97 -7.95 -27.93
N THR A 76 -1.33 -8.66 -27.00
CA THR A 76 -1.94 -9.04 -25.73
C THR A 76 -2.30 -7.80 -24.92
N VAL A 77 -1.38 -6.84 -24.81
CA VAL A 77 -1.63 -5.57 -24.11
C VAL A 77 -2.83 -4.83 -24.71
N ARG A 78 -2.90 -4.71 -26.05
CA ARG A 78 -4.04 -4.06 -26.72
C ARG A 78 -5.36 -4.74 -26.40
N LYS A 79 -5.42 -6.08 -26.49
CA LYS A 79 -6.64 -6.85 -26.15
C LYS A 79 -7.08 -6.60 -24.72
N SER A 80 -6.14 -6.62 -23.77
CA SER A 80 -6.45 -6.33 -22.36
C SER A 80 -6.91 -4.89 -22.15
N ILE A 81 -6.30 -3.91 -22.80
CA ILE A 81 -6.74 -2.50 -22.74
C ILE A 81 -8.18 -2.38 -23.24
N THR A 82 -8.50 -2.97 -24.40
CA THR A 82 -9.87 -2.96 -24.94
C THR A 82 -10.85 -3.64 -23.99
N ALA A 83 -10.49 -4.77 -23.39
CA ALA A 83 -11.35 -5.46 -22.41
C ALA A 83 -11.59 -4.58 -21.17
N LEU A 84 -10.52 -3.92 -20.65
CA LEU A 84 -10.60 -3.03 -19.51
C LEU A 84 -11.43 -1.77 -19.79
N GLU A 85 -11.35 -1.21 -21.01
CA GLU A 85 -12.20 -0.09 -21.47
C GLU A 85 -13.66 -0.52 -21.57
N THR A 86 -13.92 -1.66 -22.21
CA THR A 86 -15.28 -2.21 -22.36
C THR A 86 -15.94 -2.47 -20.99
N ALA A 87 -15.15 -2.95 -20.03
CA ALA A 87 -15.61 -3.18 -18.66
C ALA A 87 -15.63 -1.90 -17.78
N GLY A 88 -15.22 -0.75 -18.31
CA GLY A 88 -15.29 0.54 -17.64
C GLY A 88 -14.25 0.77 -16.54
N TYR A 89 -13.15 -0.03 -16.50
CA TYR A 89 -12.09 0.11 -15.51
C TYR A 89 -11.08 1.21 -15.87
N ILE A 90 -10.87 1.41 -17.15
CA ILE A 90 -10.02 2.49 -17.68
C ILE A 90 -10.74 3.19 -18.82
N SER A 91 -10.31 4.40 -19.12
CA SER A 91 -10.57 5.06 -20.39
C SER A 91 -9.27 5.60 -20.94
N THR A 92 -9.16 5.69 -22.26
CA THR A 92 -7.96 6.19 -22.91
C THR A 92 -8.22 7.44 -23.73
N LYS A 93 -7.24 8.34 -23.77
CA LYS A 93 -7.26 9.53 -24.63
C LYS A 93 -5.91 9.72 -25.27
N LYS A 94 -5.89 9.88 -26.59
CA LYS A 94 -4.68 10.17 -27.34
C LYS A 94 -4.47 11.70 -27.41
N VAL A 95 -3.29 12.17 -26.99
CA VAL A 95 -2.89 13.55 -27.07
C VAL A 95 -1.55 13.60 -27.83
N GLY A 96 -1.57 14.08 -29.07
CA GLY A 96 -0.42 14.00 -29.95
C GLY A 96 0.00 12.56 -30.21
N ARG A 97 1.24 12.21 -29.84
CA ARG A 97 1.78 10.84 -29.96
C ARG A 97 1.62 9.99 -28.71
N GLN A 98 1.16 10.58 -27.58
CA GLN A 98 1.01 9.90 -26.31
C GLN A 98 -0.42 9.43 -26.09
N GLN A 99 -0.56 8.24 -25.46
CA GLN A 99 -1.82 7.69 -25.00
C GLN A 99 -1.87 7.85 -23.49
N TYR A 100 -2.89 8.53 -22.99
CA TYR A 100 -3.18 8.71 -21.56
C TYR A 100 -4.21 7.69 -21.11
N TYR A 101 -4.02 7.19 -19.88
CA TYR A 101 -4.92 6.23 -19.24
C TYR A 101 -5.54 6.91 -18.03
N PHE A 102 -6.86 6.81 -17.91
CA PHE A 102 -7.65 7.33 -16.79
C PHE A 102 -8.33 6.15 -16.11
N PHE A 103 -8.33 6.14 -14.78
CA PHE A 103 -8.85 5.04 -13.99
C PHE A 103 -10.15 5.42 -13.31
N SER A 104 -11.12 4.53 -13.34
CA SER A 104 -12.36 4.68 -12.58
C SER A 104 -12.10 4.55 -11.09
N LYS A 105 -12.91 5.23 -10.26
CA LYS A 105 -12.79 5.16 -8.80
C LYS A 105 -13.60 3.98 -8.27
N TYR A 106 -13.01 3.18 -7.39
CA TYR A 106 -13.64 2.02 -6.76
C TYR A 106 -13.57 2.13 -5.24
N LYS A 107 -14.66 1.69 -4.56
CA LYS A 107 -14.71 1.68 -3.09
C LYS A 107 -13.92 0.52 -2.48
N LYS A 108 -13.81 -0.61 -3.21
CA LYS A 108 -13.13 -1.83 -2.76
C LYS A 108 -12.01 -2.17 -3.72
N PHE A 109 -10.82 -2.25 -3.22
CA PHE A 109 -9.61 -2.59 -3.99
C PHE A 109 -8.61 -3.34 -3.09
N GLU A 110 -7.67 -4.03 -3.73
CA GLU A 110 -6.53 -4.67 -3.10
C GLU A 110 -5.26 -3.88 -3.40
N PRO A 111 -4.44 -3.58 -2.38
CA PRO A 111 -3.14 -2.95 -2.58
C PRO A 111 -2.11 -3.97 -3.07
N ILE A 112 -1.32 -3.60 -4.06
CA ILE A 112 -0.20 -4.39 -4.57
C ILE A 112 1.06 -3.54 -4.61
N SER A 113 2.19 -4.09 -4.17
CA SER A 113 3.45 -3.38 -4.23
C SER A 113 3.97 -3.32 -5.68
N PRO A 114 4.57 -2.19 -6.12
CA PRO A 114 5.21 -2.11 -7.43
C PRO A 114 6.36 -3.13 -7.58
N GLU A 115 7.04 -3.48 -6.49
CA GLU A 115 8.11 -4.48 -6.48
C GLU A 115 7.60 -5.87 -6.82
N PHE A 116 6.39 -6.24 -6.33
CA PHE A 116 5.76 -7.48 -6.73
C PHE A 116 5.52 -7.54 -8.24
N LEU A 117 5.04 -6.45 -8.84
CA LEU A 117 4.82 -6.40 -10.29
C LEU A 117 6.13 -6.59 -11.09
N ARG A 118 7.25 -6.06 -10.57
CA ARG A 118 8.58 -6.13 -11.20
C ARG A 118 9.38 -7.37 -10.83
N ASN A 119 8.89 -8.21 -9.91
CA ASN A 119 9.59 -9.40 -9.49
C ASN A 119 9.79 -10.37 -10.68
N LYS A 120 11.05 -10.70 -10.96
CA LYS A 120 11.43 -11.57 -12.10
C LYS A 120 11.35 -13.05 -11.78
N ASP A 121 11.30 -13.42 -10.51
CA ASP A 121 11.19 -14.83 -10.07
C ASP A 121 9.78 -15.38 -10.29
N LEU A 122 8.80 -14.48 -10.46
CA LEU A 122 7.41 -14.83 -10.71
C LEU A 122 7.05 -14.67 -12.19
N SER A 123 6.47 -15.71 -12.76
CA SER A 123 5.93 -15.68 -14.11
C SER A 123 4.66 -14.79 -14.17
N VAL A 124 4.30 -14.37 -15.36
CA VAL A 124 3.04 -13.61 -15.63
C VAL A 124 1.81 -14.36 -15.11
N LYS A 125 1.77 -15.69 -15.29
CA LYS A 125 0.66 -16.52 -14.80
C LYS A 125 0.54 -16.49 -13.28
N GLU A 126 1.66 -16.62 -12.58
CA GLU A 126 1.70 -16.58 -11.11
C GLU A 126 1.31 -15.21 -10.56
N LYS A 127 1.83 -14.12 -11.13
CA LYS A 127 1.44 -12.76 -10.76
C LYS A 127 -0.05 -12.52 -10.98
N SER A 128 -0.55 -12.91 -12.16
CA SER A 128 -1.98 -12.80 -12.51
C SER A 128 -2.86 -13.58 -11.53
N TYR A 129 -2.45 -14.81 -11.17
CA TYR A 129 -3.16 -15.65 -10.21
C TYR A 129 -3.19 -15.00 -8.81
N ILE A 130 -2.07 -14.53 -8.31
CA ILE A 130 -1.98 -13.88 -7.00
C ILE A 130 -2.88 -12.64 -6.97
N ILE A 131 -2.79 -11.76 -7.96
CA ILE A 131 -3.61 -10.55 -8.06
C ILE A 131 -5.10 -10.87 -8.04
N ALA A 132 -5.53 -11.81 -8.87
CA ALA A 132 -6.94 -12.16 -8.97
C ALA A 132 -7.48 -12.86 -7.71
N SER A 133 -6.65 -13.63 -7.00
CA SER A 133 -7.04 -14.36 -5.80
C SER A 133 -6.96 -13.52 -4.51
N GLN A 134 -6.25 -12.40 -4.53
CA GLN A 134 -5.95 -11.58 -3.33
C GLN A 134 -7.21 -11.12 -2.59
N GLN A 135 -8.27 -10.75 -3.29
CA GLN A 135 -9.55 -10.34 -2.71
C GLN A 135 -10.25 -11.45 -1.90
N TYR A 136 -9.87 -12.71 -2.13
CA TYR A 136 -10.40 -13.90 -1.43
C TYR A 136 -9.47 -14.41 -0.33
N MET A 137 -8.36 -13.72 -0.09
CA MET A 137 -7.43 -14.04 0.99
C MET A 137 -7.92 -13.45 2.31
N TYR A 138 -7.80 -14.23 3.38
CA TYR A 138 -8.05 -13.73 4.72
C TYR A 138 -7.02 -12.66 5.10
N LYS A 139 -7.48 -11.64 5.81
CA LYS A 139 -6.67 -10.49 6.24
C LYS A 139 -6.59 -10.36 7.76
N ASP A 140 -7.16 -11.32 8.48
CA ASP A 140 -6.97 -11.39 9.94
C ASP A 140 -5.55 -11.86 10.29
N THR A 141 -5.14 -11.57 11.52
CA THR A 141 -3.77 -11.80 12.00
C THR A 141 -3.36 -13.27 12.01
N GLU A 142 -4.30 -14.20 12.20
CA GLU A 142 -4.00 -15.63 12.32
C GLU A 142 -3.94 -16.34 10.97
N ASN A 143 -4.78 -15.91 10.02
CA ASN A 143 -4.97 -16.57 8.72
C ASN A 143 -4.52 -15.70 7.55
N TYR A 144 -3.68 -14.70 7.80
CA TYR A 144 -3.30 -13.71 6.80
C TYR A 144 -2.71 -14.35 5.53
N GLY A 145 -3.31 -14.04 4.39
CA GLY A 145 -2.91 -14.60 3.10
C GLY A 145 -3.43 -16.01 2.83
N LYS A 146 -4.36 -16.54 3.64
CA LYS A 146 -5.00 -17.85 3.43
C LYS A 146 -6.14 -17.74 2.43
N VAL A 147 -6.16 -18.65 1.46
CA VAL A 147 -7.31 -18.88 0.57
C VAL A 147 -7.98 -20.19 0.98
N SER A 148 -9.18 -20.13 1.54
CA SER A 148 -9.94 -21.29 2.02
C SER A 148 -11.06 -21.74 1.07
N LEU A 149 -11.02 -21.29 -0.18
CA LEU A 149 -12.02 -21.68 -1.18
C LEU A 149 -11.63 -22.98 -1.89
N PRO A 150 -12.60 -23.88 -2.15
CA PRO A 150 -12.39 -25.01 -3.02
C PRO A 150 -11.89 -24.55 -4.40
N MET A 151 -10.95 -25.29 -4.99
CA MET A 151 -10.30 -24.90 -6.27
C MET A 151 -11.33 -24.63 -7.37
N LYS A 152 -12.37 -25.48 -7.47
CA LYS A 152 -13.48 -25.32 -8.43
C LYS A 152 -14.24 -24.00 -8.25
N GLN A 153 -14.45 -23.57 -7.00
CA GLN A 153 -15.10 -22.31 -6.69
C GLN A 153 -14.16 -21.13 -7.01
N LEU A 154 -12.91 -21.20 -6.59
CA LEU A 154 -11.90 -20.17 -6.88
C LEU A 154 -11.73 -20.00 -8.40
N SER A 155 -11.66 -21.10 -9.16
CA SER A 155 -11.59 -21.11 -10.63
C SER A 155 -12.68 -20.26 -11.28
N LYS A 156 -13.92 -20.41 -10.83
CA LYS A 156 -15.05 -19.62 -11.30
C LYS A 156 -14.94 -18.14 -10.90
N LEU A 157 -14.58 -17.89 -9.65
CA LEU A 157 -14.52 -16.54 -9.08
C LEU A 157 -13.41 -15.67 -9.67
N ILE A 158 -12.29 -16.27 -10.11
CA ILE A 158 -11.17 -15.52 -10.71
C ILE A 158 -11.09 -15.70 -12.23
N ASN A 159 -12.03 -16.43 -12.85
CA ASN A 159 -12.02 -16.72 -14.28
C ASN A 159 -10.69 -17.34 -14.76
N MET A 160 -10.22 -18.39 -14.06
CA MET A 160 -8.98 -19.12 -14.36
C MET A 160 -9.21 -20.63 -14.29
N PRO A 161 -8.74 -21.44 -15.28
CA PRO A 161 -8.88 -22.88 -15.25
C PRO A 161 -8.26 -23.53 -14.01
N GLU A 162 -8.88 -24.56 -13.45
CA GLU A 162 -8.41 -25.30 -12.27
C GLU A 162 -6.99 -25.86 -12.46
N THR A 163 -6.69 -26.37 -13.66
CA THR A 163 -5.34 -26.85 -14.00
C THR A 163 -4.28 -25.75 -13.88
N THR A 164 -4.61 -24.56 -14.37
CA THR A 164 -3.70 -23.39 -14.27
C THR A 164 -3.50 -22.96 -12.82
N ILE A 165 -4.56 -22.98 -12.00
CA ILE A 165 -4.47 -22.70 -10.56
C ILE A 165 -3.57 -23.72 -9.88
N HIS A 166 -3.75 -25.01 -10.18
CA HIS A 166 -2.93 -26.10 -9.65
C HIS A 166 -1.43 -25.90 -9.98
N ASP A 167 -1.13 -25.58 -11.24
CA ASP A 167 0.23 -25.33 -11.70
C ASP A 167 0.85 -24.13 -11.01
N CYS A 168 0.10 -23.02 -10.88
CA CYS A 168 0.54 -21.84 -10.16
C CYS A 168 0.82 -22.14 -8.67
N ASN A 169 -0.09 -22.88 -8.00
CA ASN A 169 0.11 -23.26 -6.60
C ASN A 169 1.36 -24.13 -6.41
N THR A 170 1.56 -25.11 -7.29
CA THR A 170 2.75 -25.98 -7.26
C THR A 170 4.04 -25.18 -7.46
N SER A 171 4.06 -24.33 -8.48
CA SER A 171 5.23 -23.48 -8.76
C SER A 171 5.52 -22.49 -7.63
N LEU A 172 4.51 -21.80 -7.14
CA LEU A 172 4.65 -20.84 -6.03
C LEU A 172 5.09 -21.50 -4.72
N LYS A 173 4.62 -22.75 -4.46
CA LYS A 173 5.08 -23.55 -3.34
C LYS A 173 6.56 -23.89 -3.48
N ASN A 174 6.99 -24.34 -4.65
CA ASN A 174 8.40 -24.67 -4.92
C ASN A 174 9.32 -23.45 -4.80
N LYS A 175 8.82 -22.26 -5.11
CA LYS A 175 9.53 -20.99 -4.94
C LYS A 175 9.45 -20.41 -3.51
N GLY A 176 8.76 -21.08 -2.59
CA GLY A 176 8.60 -20.65 -1.21
C GLY A 176 7.60 -19.49 -0.99
N PHE A 177 6.82 -19.08 -2.02
CA PHE A 177 5.79 -18.04 -1.89
C PHE A 177 4.52 -18.54 -1.22
N LEU A 178 4.17 -19.82 -1.41
CA LEU A 178 3.02 -20.47 -0.79
C LEU A 178 3.46 -21.65 0.09
N THR A 179 2.68 -21.90 1.12
CA THR A 179 2.71 -23.16 1.86
C THR A 179 1.35 -23.82 1.78
N GLU A 180 1.33 -25.14 1.77
CA GLU A 180 0.13 -25.96 1.69
C GLU A 180 -0.16 -26.59 3.04
N VAL A 181 -1.38 -26.42 3.54
CA VAL A 181 -1.85 -27.07 4.77
C VAL A 181 -3.18 -27.78 4.46
N PHE A 182 -3.30 -29.01 4.93
CA PHE A 182 -4.58 -29.71 4.86
C PHE A 182 -5.50 -29.20 5.97
N ASN A 183 -6.71 -28.80 5.60
CA ASN A 183 -7.74 -28.48 6.60
C ASN A 183 -8.10 -29.77 7.34
N LYS A 184 -7.94 -29.76 8.67
CA LYS A 184 -8.31 -30.91 9.53
C LYS A 184 -9.82 -31.06 9.64
N SER A 185 -10.61 -30.02 9.34
CA SER A 185 -12.06 -30.09 9.34
C SER A 185 -12.53 -30.90 8.13
N ILE A 186 -13.25 -31.98 8.43
CA ILE A 186 -13.93 -32.80 7.42
C ILE A 186 -15.25 -32.10 7.14
N GLU A 187 -15.35 -31.42 6.01
CA GLU A 187 -16.63 -30.95 5.52
C GLU A 187 -17.36 -32.13 4.87
N LEU A 188 -18.56 -32.43 5.38
CA LEU A 188 -19.52 -33.32 4.71
C LEU A 188 -20.12 -32.51 3.55
N ASP A 189 -19.84 -32.90 2.31
CA ASP A 189 -20.67 -32.43 1.22
C ASP A 189 -22.09 -32.97 1.39
N GLY A 190 -23.08 -32.39 0.69
CA GLY A 190 -24.49 -32.83 0.77
C GLY A 190 -24.72 -34.30 0.39
N THR A 191 -23.68 -35.04 -0.02
CA THR A 191 -23.70 -36.47 -0.35
C THR A 191 -23.15 -37.35 0.78
N GLY A 192 -22.66 -36.75 1.88
CA GLY A 192 -22.05 -37.47 3.00
C GLY A 192 -20.60 -37.87 2.78
N VAL A 193 -19.97 -37.43 1.70
CA VAL A 193 -18.55 -37.70 1.39
C VAL A 193 -17.66 -36.75 2.14
N LYS A 194 -16.69 -37.30 2.89
CA LYS A 194 -15.67 -36.51 3.61
C LYS A 194 -14.63 -35.97 2.63
N THR A 195 -14.68 -34.71 2.31
CA THR A 195 -13.68 -34.05 1.45
C THR A 195 -12.63 -33.32 2.31
N ARG A 196 -11.35 -33.54 2.02
CA ARG A 196 -10.25 -32.76 2.59
C ARG A 196 -9.97 -31.58 1.67
N THR A 197 -10.22 -30.38 2.16
CA THR A 197 -9.89 -29.18 1.38
C THR A 197 -8.43 -28.80 1.59
N LYS A 198 -7.67 -28.71 0.52
CA LYS A 198 -6.33 -28.13 0.54
C LYS A 198 -6.45 -26.63 0.66
N VAL A 199 -5.71 -26.07 1.61
CA VAL A 199 -5.67 -24.64 1.88
C VAL A 199 -4.27 -24.14 1.62
N PHE A 200 -4.16 -23.06 0.85
CA PHE A 200 -2.91 -22.42 0.53
C PHE A 200 -2.76 -21.13 1.35
N TYR A 201 -1.57 -20.94 1.92
CA TYR A 201 -1.21 -19.74 2.67
C TYR A 201 -0.05 -19.05 2.00
N LEU A 202 -0.08 -17.71 1.98
CA LEU A 202 1.11 -16.95 1.67
C LEU A 202 2.14 -17.11 2.80
N THR A 203 3.36 -17.47 2.45
CA THR A 203 4.48 -17.44 3.39
C THR A 203 4.81 -16.00 3.82
N LYS A 204 5.59 -15.83 4.89
CA LYS A 204 6.08 -14.48 5.28
C LYS A 204 6.81 -13.78 4.13
N MET A 205 7.58 -14.52 3.34
CA MET A 205 8.25 -14.00 2.15
C MET A 205 7.24 -13.54 1.09
N GLY A 206 6.22 -14.36 0.78
CA GLY A 206 5.16 -14.02 -0.16
C GLY A 206 4.38 -12.78 0.30
N GLN A 207 4.03 -12.70 1.58
CA GLN A 207 3.35 -11.55 2.18
C GLN A 207 4.22 -10.27 2.08
N ALA A 208 5.50 -10.36 2.43
CA ALA A 208 6.41 -9.22 2.40
C ALA A 208 6.56 -8.67 0.97
N ILE A 209 6.64 -9.52 -0.03
CA ILE A 209 6.79 -9.10 -1.44
C ILE A 209 5.50 -8.51 -2.00
N ILE A 210 4.34 -9.13 -1.70
CA ILE A 210 3.05 -8.68 -2.27
C ILE A 210 2.58 -7.39 -1.62
N TRP A 211 2.67 -7.30 -0.31
CA TRP A 211 2.05 -6.18 0.41
C TRP A 211 3.01 -5.19 1.03
N LYS A 212 4.26 -5.58 1.34
CA LYS A 212 5.21 -4.74 2.11
C LYS A 212 4.59 -4.04 3.35
N LEU A 213 3.36 -4.44 3.70
CA LEU A 213 2.53 -3.74 4.69
C LEU A 213 3.14 -3.81 6.09
N LYS A 214 3.79 -4.92 6.44
CA LYS A 214 4.32 -5.11 7.79
C LYS A 214 5.50 -4.19 8.08
N ASP A 215 6.40 -4.02 7.14
CA ASP A 215 7.50 -3.06 7.25
C ASP A 215 7.00 -1.62 7.37
N HIS A 216 5.88 -1.29 6.70
CA HIS A 216 5.28 0.04 6.76
C HIS A 216 4.56 0.29 8.07
N GLU A 217 3.82 -0.70 8.58
CA GLU A 217 3.12 -0.60 9.87
C GLU A 217 4.13 -0.47 11.02
N ASP A 218 5.21 -1.25 11.01
CA ASP A 218 6.29 -1.16 11.99
C ASP A 218 7.04 0.18 11.89
N ARG A 219 7.25 0.71 10.68
CA ARG A 219 7.84 2.04 10.47
C ARG A 219 6.91 3.17 10.88
N ILE A 220 5.60 3.07 10.60
CA ILE A 220 4.59 4.03 11.06
C ILE A 220 4.53 4.04 12.57
N ASN A 221 4.48 2.89 13.22
CA ASN A 221 4.47 2.77 14.67
C ASN A 221 5.74 3.36 15.30
N LYS A 222 6.91 3.06 14.73
CA LYS A 222 8.18 3.64 15.16
C LYS A 222 8.18 5.18 14.99
N ASN A 223 7.77 5.68 13.83
CA ASN A 223 7.71 7.12 13.57
C ASN A 223 6.71 7.82 14.50
N THR A 224 5.57 7.18 14.81
CA THR A 224 4.57 7.71 15.75
C THR A 224 5.16 7.80 17.16
N GLN A 225 5.94 6.80 17.57
CA GLN A 225 6.63 6.80 18.86
C GLN A 225 7.74 7.87 18.91
N ASP A 226 8.50 8.03 17.83
CA ASP A 226 9.52 9.08 17.72
C ASP A 226 8.91 10.49 17.76
N ILE A 227 7.78 10.70 17.08
CA ILE A 227 7.02 11.98 17.15
C ILE A 227 6.53 12.25 18.57
N SER A 228 6.01 11.26 19.28
CA SER A 228 5.59 11.40 20.68
C SER A 228 6.78 11.78 21.59
N ASN A 229 7.92 11.12 21.40
CA ASN A 229 9.15 11.44 22.15
C ASN A 229 9.65 12.86 21.88
N ILE A 230 9.60 13.31 20.63
CA ILE A 230 9.98 14.69 20.25
C ILE A 230 9.01 15.69 20.89
N LYS A 231 7.71 15.41 20.88
CA LYS A 231 6.70 16.28 21.50
C LYS A 231 6.97 16.44 23.00
N ASN A 232 7.24 15.36 23.72
CA ASN A 232 7.55 15.41 25.15
C ASN A 232 8.83 16.24 25.44
N LYS A 233 9.87 16.09 24.61
CA LYS A 233 11.09 16.91 24.73
C LYS A 233 10.82 18.38 24.45
N MET A 234 9.95 18.71 23.50
CA MET A 234 9.56 20.10 23.23
C MET A 234 8.84 20.72 24.41
N GLU A 235 7.88 20.00 25.03
CA GLU A 235 7.17 20.46 26.22
C GLU A 235 8.12 20.69 27.40
N GLU A 236 9.15 19.84 27.55
CA GLU A 236 10.18 20.04 28.58
C GLU A 236 11.05 21.27 28.30
N MET A 237 11.43 21.48 27.03
CA MET A 237 12.19 22.67 26.65
C MET A 237 11.39 23.97 26.82
N GLU A 238 10.10 23.95 26.50
CA GLU A 238 9.21 25.09 26.70
C GLU A 238 9.11 25.47 28.19
N LYS A 239 9.02 24.49 29.10
CA LYS A 239 9.04 24.74 30.54
C LYS A 239 10.35 25.39 30.99
N LYS A 240 11.48 24.86 30.53
CA LYS A 240 12.80 25.45 30.85
C LYS A 240 12.92 26.87 30.31
N LEU A 241 12.41 27.15 29.12
CA LEU A 241 12.41 28.48 28.53
C LEU A 241 11.56 29.46 29.35
N GLN A 242 10.38 29.03 29.84
CA GLN A 242 9.54 29.85 30.71
C GLN A 242 10.20 30.13 32.07
N GLU A 243 10.90 29.14 32.63
CA GLU A 243 11.66 29.34 33.87
C GLU A 243 12.81 30.33 33.69
N GLN A 244 13.54 30.23 32.57
CA GLN A 244 14.59 31.19 32.23
C GLN A 244 14.05 32.61 32.02
N GLN A 245 12.88 32.73 31.34
CA GLN A 245 12.24 34.02 31.14
C GLN A 245 11.85 34.66 32.49
N LYS A 246 11.26 33.89 33.41
CA LYS A 246 10.94 34.40 34.76
C LYS A 246 12.19 34.86 35.53
N LEU A 247 13.32 34.16 35.39
CA LEU A 247 14.56 34.55 36.01
C LEU A 247 15.11 35.87 35.42
N ILE A 248 15.03 36.01 34.10
CA ILE A 248 15.41 37.24 33.39
C ILE A 248 14.56 38.42 33.86
N ASP A 249 13.24 38.22 33.93
CA ASP A 249 12.32 39.27 34.38
C ASP A 249 12.63 39.68 35.82
N LYS A 250 12.91 38.73 36.72
CA LYS A 250 13.33 39.00 38.08
C LYS A 250 14.64 39.80 38.17
N LEU A 251 15.64 39.44 37.40
CA LEU A 251 16.93 40.13 37.35
C LEU A 251 16.80 41.55 36.80
N LEU A 252 15.88 41.75 35.84
CA LEU A 252 15.57 43.07 35.31
C LEU A 252 14.90 43.95 36.36
N ASP A 253 13.96 43.41 37.12
CA ASP A 253 13.30 44.11 38.23
C ASP A 253 14.27 44.52 39.35
N GLU A 254 15.20 43.61 39.71
CA GLU A 254 16.26 43.88 40.69
C GLU A 254 17.18 45.01 40.18
N ARG A 255 17.56 44.99 38.91
CA ARG A 255 18.43 46.05 38.32
C ARG A 255 17.75 47.40 38.22
N VAL A 256 16.42 47.43 38.03
CA VAL A 256 15.65 48.70 38.04
C VAL A 256 15.57 49.27 39.46
N LYS A 257 15.40 48.44 40.48
CA LYS A 257 15.38 48.85 41.89
C LYS A 257 16.73 49.41 42.35
N ASP A 258 17.84 48.77 41.96
CA ASP A 258 19.19 49.23 42.29
C ASP A 258 19.52 50.58 41.63
N LYS A 259 18.98 50.87 40.46
CA LYS A 259 19.22 52.17 39.79
C LYS A 259 18.31 53.31 40.25
N ASN A 260 17.19 52.99 40.92
CA ASN A 260 16.22 53.98 41.37
C ASN A 260 15.52 53.52 42.66
N PRO A 261 16.15 53.70 43.85
CA PRO A 261 15.65 53.20 45.15
C PRO A 261 14.28 53.75 45.57
N ASN A 262 13.76 54.78 44.87
CA ASN A 262 12.43 55.37 45.14
C ASN A 262 11.32 54.94 44.15
N TYR A 263 11.54 53.88 43.33
CA TYR A 263 10.55 53.41 42.40
C TYR A 263 9.59 52.44 43.07
N ASN A 264 8.51 52.94 43.63
CA ASN A 264 7.35 52.12 44.07
C ASN A 264 6.51 51.78 42.83
N ILE A 265 6.54 50.52 42.43
CA ILE A 265 5.65 50.02 41.38
C ILE A 265 4.22 50.08 41.91
N ILE A 266 3.42 50.96 41.37
CA ILE A 266 1.97 50.99 41.58
C ILE A 266 1.43 49.83 40.71
N THR A 267 1.13 48.70 41.32
CA THR A 267 0.32 47.64 40.67
C THR A 267 -1.13 48.07 40.57
N LEU A 268 -1.60 48.27 39.36
CA LEU A 268 -3.01 48.41 39.02
C LEU A 268 -3.65 47.02 38.87
#